data_ffb5c300feeed3620e3a25043c05d97d
#
_entry.id   ffb5c300feeed3620e3a25043c05d97d
#
_cell.length_a   1.000
_cell.length_b   1.000
_cell.length_c   1.000
_cell.angle_alpha   90.00
_cell.angle_beta   90.00
_cell.angle_gamma   90.00
#
_symmetry.space_group_name_H-M   'P 1'
#
loop_
_entity.id
_entity.type
_entity.pdbx_description
1 polymer ?
#
loop_
_entity_poly.entity_id
_entity_poly.type
_entity_poly.pdbx_seq_one_letter_code
_entity_poly.pdbx_strand_id
1 'polypeptide(L)'
;MNAEAGTEQKMHKGQERDRSGASALDVHLDGHNVKRIGKSRLSRSIGIALAACILVSSPAQAAKTPLISGTESDSDSEADGPALEDGTITENSADNTIASQSGSYTEEQLADSVIEYGELEALVRRGNGTTVSADYSYQDSLAVYQEAYDAMISGARDMNYKADELEDAGGDEALIGTYERNAQTLSMAAKQYKKSFTSLNSASSRASRNRTVWQVVKTAQIQWGTCRQLQDEVEAAAKTAENYQAQVDRKERELAAGLCTETDLLQAQKNLLSAQTALQSTTDQANKALRQLAILLGKSGTSITLGEIPAVSATELASMNLDADRAAAVIASSSVKSARRSSATGDAARKLRHQQIEEAESAASASADEQYAEIAALSLERDAAQAAYQSAEKTYGATQIKYQSGAINKATYLQGEASYLQKKAELETAEISLRTAYDAYE
;
A
#
# COMPACT_ATOMS: atom_id res chain seq x y z
N MET A 1 -23.62 65.32 -36.71
CA MET A 1 -24.04 64.56 -37.90
C MET A 1 -24.58 63.27 -37.40
N ASN A 2 -25.85 63.23 -37.18
CA ASN A 2 -26.91 62.49 -37.87
C ASN A 2 -26.81 61.02 -37.57
N ALA A 3 -27.75 60.32 -37.08
CA ALA A 3 -29.19 60.40 -36.87
C ALA A 3 -29.59 58.93 -36.58
N GLU A 4 -30.40 58.70 -35.58
CA GLU A 4 -31.83 58.30 -35.62
C GLU A 4 -32.04 56.87 -36.16
N ALA A 5 -32.75 56.09 -35.60
CA ALA A 5 -34.10 55.91 -35.05
C ALA A 5 -34.44 54.44 -35.35
N GLY A 6 -35.19 53.70 -34.69
CA GLY A 6 -36.42 53.84 -33.96
C GLY A 6 -37.15 52.47 -33.96
N THR A 7 -37.92 52.25 -32.91
CA THR A 7 -39.31 51.72 -32.81
C THR A 7 -39.57 50.32 -33.37
N GLU A 8 -40.43 49.48 -32.82
CA GLU A 8 -41.52 49.47 -31.85
C GLU A 8 -42.06 47.99 -31.73
N GLN A 9 -42.44 47.62 -30.55
CA GLN A 9 -43.73 47.11 -30.06
C GLN A 9 -44.45 45.93 -30.79
N LYS A 10 -44.81 44.95 -29.98
CA LYS A 10 -46.21 44.53 -29.58
C LYS A 10 -46.16 43.15 -28.92
N MET A 11 -46.51 43.01 -27.66
CA MET A 11 -47.77 42.72 -26.98
C MET A 11 -48.73 41.70 -27.65
N HIS A 12 -49.04 40.60 -26.94
CA HIS A 12 -50.35 40.10 -26.51
C HIS A 12 -50.18 38.74 -25.85
N LYS A 13 -50.48 38.57 -24.56
CA LYS A 13 -51.74 38.29 -23.87
C LYS A 13 -52.34 36.91 -24.14
N GLY A 14 -52.58 36.20 -23.04
CA GLY A 14 -53.81 35.40 -22.85
C GLY A 14 -53.50 34.01 -22.23
N GLN A 15 -53.71 33.90 -20.95
CA GLN A 15 -54.81 33.24 -20.22
C GLN A 15 -54.73 31.70 -20.17
N GLU A 16 -54.48 31.17 -18.96
CA GLU A 16 -55.41 30.56 -17.98
C GLU A 16 -56.07 29.25 -18.39
N ARG A 17 -55.86 28.24 -17.61
CA ARG A 17 -56.73 27.38 -16.76
C ARG A 17 -56.26 25.95 -16.66
N ASP A 18 -55.92 25.55 -15.51
CA ASP A 18 -56.69 24.78 -14.50
C ASP A 18 -56.88 23.27 -14.72
N ARG A 19 -56.53 22.55 -13.62
CA ARG A 19 -57.07 21.31 -13.08
C ARG A 19 -56.37 19.97 -13.34
N SER A 20 -55.76 19.52 -12.25
CA SER A 20 -56.05 18.25 -11.54
C SER A 20 -55.81 16.91 -12.24
N GLY A 21 -55.07 16.05 -11.55
CA GLY A 21 -55.23 14.62 -11.70
C GLY A 21 -53.98 13.82 -11.38
N ALA A 22 -54.04 13.14 -10.28
CA ALA A 22 -53.07 12.18 -9.79
C ALA A 22 -52.83 11.01 -10.74
N SER A 23 -51.68 10.41 -10.68
CA SER A 23 -51.42 8.97 -10.58
C SER A 23 -50.15 8.52 -11.27
N ALA A 24 -49.28 7.96 -10.47
CA ALA A 24 -48.47 6.75 -10.60
C ALA A 24 -47.68 6.42 -11.88
N LEU A 25 -46.40 6.13 -11.62
CA LEU A 25 -45.54 5.10 -12.23
C LEU A 25 -45.25 5.20 -13.77
N ASP A 26 -44.07 5.47 -14.17
CA ASP A 26 -43.12 4.43 -14.59
C ASP A 26 -41.78 5.01 -15.04
N VAL A 27 -40.77 4.18 -14.87
CA VAL A 27 -39.37 4.34 -15.21
C VAL A 27 -39.19 4.39 -16.73
N HIS A 28 -38.38 5.37 -17.23
CA HIS A 28 -37.53 5.12 -18.39
C HIS A 28 -36.32 6.04 -18.41
N LEU A 29 -35.15 5.39 -18.48
CA LEU A 29 -33.84 5.97 -18.77
C LEU A 29 -33.81 6.41 -20.25
N ASP A 30 -33.37 7.64 -20.52
CA ASP A 30 -32.52 7.90 -21.68
C ASP A 30 -31.82 9.26 -21.62
N GLY A 31 -30.61 9.23 -21.96
CA GLY A 31 -29.45 9.96 -22.21
C GLY A 31 -29.49 11.41 -22.73
N HIS A 32 -28.32 12.03 -22.49
CA HIS A 32 -27.75 13.21 -23.15
C HIS A 32 -28.32 14.60 -22.85
N ASN A 33 -27.60 15.37 -22.03
CA ASN A 33 -27.04 16.62 -22.51
C ASN A 33 -26.04 17.28 -21.52
N VAL A 34 -24.76 17.36 -21.92
CA VAL A 34 -23.69 18.09 -21.25
C VAL A 34 -23.82 19.57 -21.65
N LYS A 35 -24.15 20.43 -20.69
CA LYS A 35 -23.90 21.88 -20.82
C LYS A 35 -22.68 22.30 -19.98
N ARG A 36 -21.65 22.76 -20.69
CA ARG A 36 -20.50 23.47 -20.16
C ARG A 36 -20.92 24.66 -19.32
N ILE A 37 -20.48 24.73 -18.07
CA ILE A 37 -20.48 25.96 -17.26
C ILE A 37 -19.08 26.22 -16.74
N GLY A 38 -18.73 27.47 -16.79
CA GLY A 38 -17.43 28.11 -16.74
C GLY A 38 -16.51 27.80 -15.57
N LYS A 39 -15.24 27.98 -15.88
CA LYS A 39 -14.10 27.93 -14.99
C LYS A 39 -14.21 29.02 -13.91
N SER A 40 -14.48 28.64 -12.66
CA SER A 40 -14.10 29.42 -11.51
C SER A 40 -12.95 28.67 -10.80
N ARG A 41 -11.87 29.40 -10.58
CA ARG A 41 -10.69 28.93 -9.84
C ARG A 41 -11.12 28.69 -8.40
N LEU A 42 -11.32 27.45 -8.03
CA LEU A 42 -11.36 27.01 -6.63
C LEU A 42 -10.09 26.19 -6.38
N SER A 43 -9.43 26.58 -5.29
CA SER A 43 -8.29 25.92 -4.71
C SER A 43 -8.42 24.39 -4.80
N ARG A 44 -7.40 23.77 -5.39
CA ARG A 44 -7.23 22.30 -5.33
C ARG A 44 -6.85 21.95 -3.89
N SER A 45 -7.84 21.74 -3.04
CA SER A 45 -7.67 20.81 -1.95
C SER A 45 -7.46 19.45 -2.59
N ILE A 46 -6.27 18.91 -2.44
CA ILE A 46 -5.92 17.55 -2.81
C ILE A 46 -6.76 16.65 -1.91
N GLY A 47 -7.94 16.29 -2.41
CA GLY A 47 -8.66 15.16 -1.88
C GLY A 47 -7.90 13.92 -2.28
N ILE A 48 -7.04 13.43 -1.40
CA ILE A 48 -6.54 12.06 -1.48
C ILE A 48 -7.78 11.18 -1.43
N ALA A 49 -8.17 10.68 -2.60
CA ALA A 49 -9.18 9.64 -2.69
C ALA A 49 -8.66 8.48 -1.83
N LEU A 50 -9.30 8.27 -0.69
CA LEU A 50 -9.19 7.04 0.07
C LEU A 50 -9.59 5.92 -0.91
N ALA A 51 -8.59 5.32 -1.55
CA ALA A 51 -8.76 4.04 -2.19
C ALA A 51 -9.18 3.09 -1.06
N ALA A 52 -10.47 2.82 -1.01
CA ALA A 52 -11.00 1.77 -0.16
C ALA A 52 -10.17 0.53 -0.44
N CYS A 53 -9.34 0.15 0.52
CA CYS A 53 -8.70 -1.17 0.52
C CYS A 53 -9.84 -2.19 0.53
N ILE A 54 -10.21 -2.65 -0.65
CA ILE A 54 -10.97 -3.87 -0.81
C ILE A 54 -10.03 -4.95 -0.29
N LEU A 55 -10.28 -5.37 0.94
CA LEU A 55 -9.80 -6.64 1.47
C LEU A 55 -10.34 -7.71 0.53
N VAL A 56 -9.54 -8.09 -0.45
CA VAL A 56 -9.75 -9.35 -1.16
C VAL A 56 -9.43 -10.43 -0.15
N SER A 57 -10.47 -10.84 0.58
CA SER A 57 -10.47 -12.10 1.28
C SER A 57 -10.40 -13.18 0.20
N SER A 58 -9.20 -13.66 -0.09
CA SER A 58 -9.03 -14.91 -0.82
C SER A 58 -9.66 -16.01 0.02
N PRO A 59 -10.63 -16.77 -0.54
CA PRO A 59 -11.11 -17.95 0.15
C PRO A 59 -9.95 -18.93 0.25
N ALA A 60 -9.67 -19.37 1.46
CA ALA A 60 -8.83 -20.54 1.70
C ALA A 60 -9.37 -21.69 0.86
N GLN A 61 -8.70 -22.01 -0.23
CA GLN A 61 -8.97 -23.23 -0.96
C GLN A 61 -8.45 -24.39 -0.10
N ALA A 62 -9.40 -25.04 0.55
CA ALA A 62 -9.16 -26.34 1.12
C ALA A 62 -8.55 -27.23 0.02
N ALA A 63 -7.36 -27.74 0.29
CA ALA A 63 -6.68 -28.71 -0.54
C ALA A 63 -7.58 -29.95 -0.71
N LYS A 64 -8.23 -30.04 -1.86
CA LYS A 64 -8.83 -31.29 -2.30
C LYS A 64 -7.71 -32.19 -2.79
N THR A 65 -7.48 -33.27 -2.10
CA THR A 65 -6.69 -34.42 -2.58
C THR A 65 -7.18 -34.81 -3.97
N PRO A 66 -6.32 -34.87 -5.01
CA PRO A 66 -6.73 -35.39 -6.29
C PRO A 66 -6.76 -36.93 -6.21
N LEU A 67 -7.94 -37.48 -6.44
CA LEU A 67 -8.12 -38.89 -6.80
C LEU A 67 -7.34 -39.14 -8.09
N ILE A 68 -6.49 -40.15 -8.05
CA ILE A 68 -5.73 -40.69 -9.17
C ILE A 68 -6.72 -41.33 -10.16
N SER A 69 -6.87 -40.69 -11.34
CA SER A 69 -7.44 -41.34 -12.51
C SER A 69 -6.33 -41.56 -13.50
N GLY A 70 -6.02 -42.84 -13.78
CA GLY A 70 -5.02 -43.21 -14.74
C GLY A 70 -5.46 -42.97 -16.17
N THR A 71 -4.52 -42.59 -17.02
CA THR A 71 -4.52 -42.93 -18.46
C THR A 71 -3.09 -43.14 -18.90
N GLU A 72 -2.92 -44.29 -19.54
CA GLU A 72 -1.72 -44.84 -20.17
C GLU A 72 -1.18 -43.91 -21.29
N SER A 73 0.14 -43.88 -21.47
CA SER A 73 0.73 -44.09 -22.79
C SER A 73 2.24 -44.35 -22.69
N ASP A 74 2.61 -45.39 -23.41
CA ASP A 74 3.89 -45.97 -23.68
C ASP A 74 5.08 -45.04 -23.88
N SER A 75 6.23 -45.44 -23.33
CA SER A 75 7.44 -45.65 -24.18
C SER A 75 8.55 -46.29 -23.35
N ASP A 76 9.10 -47.37 -23.92
CA ASP A 76 10.24 -48.14 -23.47
C ASP A 76 11.46 -47.29 -23.09
N SER A 77 12.08 -47.65 -21.93
CA SER A 77 13.53 -47.63 -21.77
C SER A 77 13.94 -48.41 -20.51
N GLU A 78 14.79 -49.32 -20.74
CA GLU A 78 15.66 -50.19 -19.93
C GLU A 78 15.69 -49.99 -18.40
N ALA A 79 15.56 -51.14 -17.75
CA ALA A 79 15.70 -51.38 -16.33
C ALA A 79 17.16 -51.14 -15.90
N ASP A 80 17.40 -49.98 -15.30
CA ASP A 80 18.46 -49.80 -14.32
C ASP A 80 17.76 -49.38 -13.02
N GLY A 81 17.79 -50.29 -12.00
CA GLY A 81 17.13 -50.03 -10.72
C GLY A 81 17.70 -48.77 -10.07
N PRO A 82 16.87 -47.81 -9.71
CA PRO A 82 17.41 -46.58 -9.16
C PRO A 82 18.01 -46.84 -7.78
N ALA A 83 19.33 -46.69 -7.70
CA ALA A 83 20.00 -46.56 -6.42
C ALA A 83 19.25 -45.49 -5.61
N LEU A 84 18.78 -45.85 -4.42
CA LEU A 84 18.22 -44.90 -3.45
C LEU A 84 19.36 -43.95 -3.07
N GLU A 85 19.46 -42.84 -3.75
CA GLU A 85 20.38 -41.78 -3.34
C GLU A 85 19.96 -41.37 -1.93
N ASP A 86 20.87 -41.59 -0.97
CA ASP A 86 20.75 -41.12 0.42
C ASP A 86 20.91 -39.60 0.46
N GLY A 87 20.04 -38.93 -0.27
CA GLY A 87 19.97 -37.48 -0.28
C GLY A 87 18.91 -37.03 0.73
N THR A 88 19.31 -36.90 1.99
CA THR A 88 18.66 -35.94 2.87
C THR A 88 18.42 -34.70 2.06
N ILE A 89 17.18 -34.20 2.04
CA ILE A 89 16.91 -32.84 1.52
C ILE A 89 17.74 -31.93 2.43
N THR A 90 18.99 -31.65 2.03
CA THR A 90 19.79 -30.66 2.75
C THR A 90 19.00 -29.39 2.70
N GLU A 91 18.50 -28.96 3.85
CA GLU A 91 18.19 -27.58 4.05
C GLU A 91 19.44 -26.82 3.63
N ASN A 92 19.38 -26.10 2.52
CA ASN A 92 20.26 -24.98 2.34
C ASN A 92 19.85 -24.01 3.44
N SER A 93 20.44 -24.19 4.62
CA SER A 93 20.38 -23.26 5.75
C SER A 93 21.09 -21.92 5.44
N ALA A 94 21.55 -21.75 4.21
CA ALA A 94 21.89 -20.45 3.69
C ALA A 94 20.58 -19.71 3.48
N ASP A 95 20.24 -18.87 4.44
CA ASP A 95 19.22 -17.84 4.34
C ASP A 95 17.77 -18.20 4.71
N ASN A 96 17.58 -18.94 5.81
CA ASN A 96 16.30 -18.84 6.52
C ASN A 96 16.25 -17.63 7.49
N THR A 97 17.30 -16.88 7.60
CA THR A 97 17.24 -15.48 7.93
C THR A 97 16.80 -14.79 6.67
N ILE A 98 15.52 -14.41 6.60
CA ILE A 98 15.15 -13.17 5.96
C ILE A 98 15.95 -12.13 6.76
N ALA A 99 17.23 -12.00 6.44
CA ALA A 99 18.01 -10.84 6.74
C ALA A 99 17.39 -9.75 5.88
N SER A 100 16.24 -9.27 6.37
CA SER A 100 15.80 -7.94 6.12
C SER A 100 17.05 -7.07 6.27
N GLN A 101 17.29 -6.22 5.30
CA GLN A 101 18.02 -4.98 5.52
C GLN A 101 17.20 -4.06 6.45
N SER A 102 16.31 -4.60 7.28
CA SER A 102 15.78 -3.90 8.43
C SER A 102 16.97 -3.69 9.34
N GLY A 103 17.47 -2.46 9.38
CA GLY A 103 18.48 -2.05 10.32
C GLY A 103 18.19 -2.73 11.65
N SER A 104 19.21 -3.22 12.34
CA SER A 104 19.08 -4.09 13.51
C SER A 104 18.36 -3.35 14.64
N TYR A 105 17.03 -3.24 14.52
CA TYR A 105 16.18 -2.75 15.59
C TYR A 105 16.13 -3.80 16.70
N THR A 106 16.37 -3.36 17.93
CA THR A 106 16.24 -4.23 19.08
C THR A 106 14.78 -4.54 19.38
N GLU A 107 14.55 -5.65 20.07
CA GLU A 107 13.17 -6.00 20.49
C GLU A 107 12.54 -4.91 21.36
N GLU A 108 13.33 -4.19 22.15
CA GLU A 108 12.88 -3.08 22.98
C GLU A 108 12.40 -1.90 22.14
N GLN A 109 13.11 -1.55 21.06
CA GLN A 109 12.68 -0.52 20.11
C GLN A 109 11.37 -0.91 19.40
N LEU A 110 11.27 -2.13 18.92
CA LEU A 110 10.04 -2.60 18.28
C LEU A 110 8.86 -2.78 19.25
N ALA A 111 9.11 -2.86 20.56
CA ALA A 111 8.08 -3.03 21.59
C ALA A 111 7.54 -1.71 22.14
N ASP A 112 8.23 -0.60 21.95
CA ASP A 112 7.83 0.70 22.45
C ASP A 112 6.55 1.24 21.77
N SER A 113 6.06 2.39 22.23
CA SER A 113 4.86 3.02 21.67
C SER A 113 5.15 4.04 20.58
N VAL A 114 6.42 4.37 20.34
CA VAL A 114 6.84 5.28 19.28
C VAL A 114 7.09 4.48 18.01
N ILE A 115 6.47 4.85 16.92
CA ILE A 115 6.62 4.19 15.63
C ILE A 115 7.47 5.07 14.73
N GLU A 116 8.72 4.70 14.56
CA GLU A 116 9.60 5.33 13.59
C GLU A 116 9.32 4.82 12.18
N TYR A 117 9.52 5.68 11.17
CA TYR A 117 9.24 5.31 9.78
C TYR A 117 10.11 4.11 9.32
N GLY A 118 11.37 4.05 9.72
CA GLY A 118 12.29 2.96 9.38
C GLY A 118 11.95 1.61 10.00
N GLU A 119 11.16 1.58 11.09
CA GLU A 119 10.75 0.34 11.78
C GLU A 119 9.55 -0.34 11.13
N LEU A 120 8.85 0.35 10.21
CA LEU A 120 7.59 -0.14 9.64
C LEU A 120 7.73 -1.50 8.99
N GLU A 121 8.83 -1.77 8.29
CA GLU A 121 9.06 -3.09 7.68
C GLU A 121 9.18 -4.19 8.74
N ALA A 122 10.00 -3.97 9.77
CA ALA A 122 10.20 -4.94 10.84
C ALA A 122 8.90 -5.21 11.62
N LEU A 123 8.14 -4.15 11.93
CA LEU A 123 6.85 -4.24 12.61
C LEU A 123 5.80 -4.98 11.77
N VAL A 124 5.71 -4.71 10.47
CA VAL A 124 4.80 -5.42 9.55
C VAL A 124 5.16 -6.89 9.48
N ARG A 125 6.44 -7.25 9.31
CA ARG A 125 6.87 -8.64 9.24
C ARG A 125 6.54 -9.41 10.51
N ARG A 126 6.68 -8.78 11.67
CA ARG A 126 6.47 -9.40 12.98
C ARG A 126 5.02 -9.41 13.42
N GLY A 127 4.26 -8.34 13.15
CA GLY A 127 2.96 -8.09 13.80
C GLY A 127 1.76 -8.15 12.86
N ASN A 128 1.95 -8.02 11.55
CA ASN A 128 0.83 -8.05 10.63
C ASN A 128 0.29 -9.48 10.45
N GLY A 129 -1.01 -9.67 10.73
CA GLY A 129 -1.64 -10.99 10.65
C GLY A 129 -1.52 -11.67 9.29
N THR A 130 -1.52 -10.91 8.19
CA THR A 130 -1.39 -11.47 6.83
C THR A 130 0.03 -11.96 6.57
N THR A 131 1.05 -11.18 6.95
CA THR A 131 2.45 -11.56 6.74
C THR A 131 2.84 -12.73 7.64
N VAL A 132 2.48 -12.68 8.91
CA VAL A 132 2.74 -13.74 9.90
C VAL A 132 2.04 -15.04 9.49
N SER A 133 0.76 -14.99 9.10
CA SER A 133 0.02 -16.16 8.63
C SER A 133 0.62 -16.76 7.35
N ALA A 134 1.08 -15.93 6.42
CA ALA A 134 1.74 -16.39 5.20
C ALA A 134 3.07 -17.10 5.50
N ASP A 135 3.85 -16.59 6.47
CA ASP A 135 5.10 -17.21 6.89
C ASP A 135 4.85 -18.53 7.61
N TYR A 136 3.89 -18.59 8.52
CA TYR A 136 3.52 -19.87 9.17
C TYR A 136 3.03 -20.90 8.16
N SER A 137 2.15 -20.52 7.23
CA SER A 137 1.66 -21.45 6.20
C SER A 137 2.77 -21.95 5.28
N TYR A 138 3.77 -21.12 5.01
CA TYR A 138 4.92 -21.52 4.22
C TYR A 138 5.81 -22.51 4.98
N GLN A 139 6.15 -22.22 6.24
CA GLN A 139 6.96 -23.10 7.08
C GLN A 139 6.26 -24.45 7.34
N ASP A 140 4.96 -24.41 7.65
CA ASP A 140 4.14 -25.58 7.83
C ASP A 140 4.13 -26.46 6.57
N SER A 141 3.94 -25.85 5.40
CA SER A 141 3.98 -26.58 4.12
C SER A 141 5.35 -27.20 3.83
N LEU A 142 6.45 -26.51 4.17
CA LEU A 142 7.79 -27.09 4.04
C LEU A 142 7.98 -28.29 4.96
N ALA A 143 7.56 -28.18 6.22
CA ALA A 143 7.65 -29.27 7.19
C ALA A 143 6.83 -30.48 6.75
N VAL A 144 5.59 -30.27 6.30
CA VAL A 144 4.72 -31.34 5.79
C VAL A 144 5.34 -32.06 4.58
N TYR A 145 5.91 -31.32 3.63
CA TYR A 145 6.56 -31.96 2.47
C TYR A 145 7.83 -32.73 2.86
N GLN A 146 8.60 -32.19 3.82
CA GLN A 146 9.80 -32.86 4.33
C GLN A 146 9.41 -34.15 5.05
N GLU A 147 8.47 -34.11 5.99
CA GLU A 147 8.00 -35.25 6.76
C GLU A 147 7.41 -36.36 5.85
N ALA A 148 6.60 -35.95 4.86
CA ALA A 148 6.06 -36.88 3.88
C ALA A 148 7.15 -37.51 3.02
N TYR A 149 8.17 -36.77 2.61
CA TYR A 149 9.31 -37.31 1.89
C TYR A 149 10.05 -38.36 2.72
N ASP A 150 10.38 -38.04 3.97
CA ASP A 150 11.13 -38.91 4.88
C ASP A 150 10.35 -40.17 5.18
N ALA A 151 9.04 -40.08 5.43
CA ALA A 151 8.16 -41.24 5.64
C ALA A 151 8.10 -42.15 4.40
N MET A 152 8.01 -41.59 3.19
CA MET A 152 7.97 -42.37 1.95
C MET A 152 9.31 -43.06 1.66
N ILE A 153 10.44 -42.38 1.89
CA ILE A 153 11.77 -42.99 1.74
C ILE A 153 12.01 -44.08 2.76
N SER A 154 11.67 -43.88 4.02
CA SER A 154 11.77 -44.89 5.06
C SER A 154 10.92 -46.10 4.72
N GLY A 155 9.65 -45.91 4.35
CA GLY A 155 8.78 -46.98 3.92
C GLY A 155 9.29 -47.73 2.69
N ALA A 156 9.89 -47.06 1.72
CA ALA A 156 10.50 -47.70 0.56
C ALA A 156 11.71 -48.56 0.95
N ARG A 157 12.57 -48.09 1.85
CA ARG A 157 13.69 -48.87 2.40
C ARG A 157 13.22 -50.12 3.14
N ASP A 158 12.19 -49.97 3.99
CA ASP A 158 11.61 -51.09 4.73
C ASP A 158 11.02 -52.16 3.79
N MET A 159 10.39 -51.76 2.70
CA MET A 159 9.86 -52.68 1.70
C MET A 159 10.98 -53.40 0.93
N ASN A 160 12.02 -52.71 0.53
CA ASN A 160 13.18 -53.33 -0.11
C ASN A 160 13.87 -54.31 0.85
N TYR A 161 14.12 -53.93 2.10
CA TYR A 161 14.69 -54.81 3.11
C TYR A 161 13.89 -56.10 3.28
N LYS A 162 12.56 -56.04 3.30
CA LYS A 162 11.68 -57.20 3.35
C LYS A 162 11.73 -58.05 2.09
N ALA A 163 11.88 -57.46 0.93
CA ALA A 163 12.08 -58.18 -0.33
C ALA A 163 13.39 -58.97 -0.29
N ASP A 164 14.49 -58.31 0.10
CA ASP A 164 15.82 -58.92 0.22
C ASP A 164 15.82 -60.07 1.25
N GLU A 165 15.20 -59.88 2.43
CA GLU A 165 15.09 -60.93 3.47
C GLU A 165 14.32 -62.14 2.97
N LEU A 166 13.25 -61.97 2.21
CA LEU A 166 12.47 -63.04 1.62
C LEU A 166 13.24 -63.74 0.49
N GLU A 167 13.99 -63.00 -0.33
CA GLU A 167 14.84 -63.56 -1.38
C GLU A 167 15.94 -64.46 -0.79
N ASP A 168 16.64 -64.00 0.26
CA ASP A 168 17.67 -64.74 0.97
C ASP A 168 17.12 -66.00 1.64
N ALA A 169 15.86 -65.99 2.10
CA ALA A 169 15.18 -67.11 2.69
C ALA A 169 14.59 -68.08 1.65
N GLY A 170 14.71 -67.85 0.34
CA GLY A 170 14.10 -68.63 -0.72
C GLY A 170 12.57 -68.60 -0.72
N GLY A 171 12.02 -67.41 -0.42
CA GLY A 171 10.59 -67.16 -0.29
C GLY A 171 9.84 -67.11 -1.64
N ASP A 172 8.54 -66.81 -1.56
CA ASP A 172 7.66 -66.70 -2.73
C ASP A 172 8.02 -65.53 -3.62
N GLU A 173 8.41 -65.76 -4.87
CA GLU A 173 8.77 -64.77 -5.87
C GLU A 173 7.67 -63.72 -6.14
N ALA A 174 6.38 -64.14 -6.08
CA ALA A 174 5.25 -63.25 -6.25
C ALA A 174 5.12 -62.24 -5.08
N LEU A 175 5.48 -62.67 -3.87
CA LEU A 175 5.48 -61.80 -2.69
C LEU A 175 6.68 -60.84 -2.71
N ILE A 176 7.86 -61.31 -3.07
CA ILE A 176 9.05 -60.48 -3.29
C ILE A 176 8.74 -59.38 -4.27
N GLY A 177 8.24 -59.68 -5.48
CA GLY A 177 7.86 -58.71 -6.47
C GLY A 177 6.72 -57.76 -6.04
N THR A 178 5.95 -58.13 -5.02
CA THR A 178 4.96 -57.21 -4.43
C THR A 178 5.62 -56.18 -3.53
N TYR A 179 6.61 -56.56 -2.72
CA TYR A 179 7.37 -55.62 -1.88
C TYR A 179 8.19 -54.66 -2.73
N GLU A 180 8.85 -55.14 -3.79
CA GLU A 180 9.59 -54.31 -4.72
C GLU A 180 8.69 -53.24 -5.41
N ARG A 181 7.52 -53.65 -5.92
CA ARG A 181 6.56 -52.69 -6.53
C ARG A 181 6.06 -51.67 -5.52
N ASN A 182 5.84 -52.08 -4.28
CA ASN A 182 5.46 -51.15 -3.22
C ASN A 182 6.60 -50.15 -2.92
N ALA A 183 7.84 -50.64 -2.82
CA ALA A 183 9.02 -49.80 -2.63
C ALA A 183 9.19 -48.79 -3.77
N GLN A 184 8.99 -49.24 -5.02
CA GLN A 184 9.04 -48.35 -6.19
C GLN A 184 7.94 -47.29 -6.16
N THR A 185 6.72 -47.68 -5.78
CA THR A 185 5.59 -46.72 -5.66
C THR A 185 5.88 -45.67 -4.60
N LEU A 186 6.38 -46.08 -3.42
CA LEU A 186 6.78 -45.16 -2.35
C LEU A 186 7.92 -44.23 -2.79
N SER A 187 8.91 -44.77 -3.51
CA SER A 187 10.02 -43.97 -4.07
C SER A 187 9.54 -42.90 -5.10
N MET A 188 8.56 -43.26 -5.94
CA MET A 188 7.94 -42.30 -6.85
C MET A 188 7.17 -41.21 -6.11
N ALA A 189 6.43 -41.57 -5.05
CA ALA A 189 5.74 -40.62 -4.19
C ALA A 189 6.74 -39.68 -3.50
N ALA A 190 7.84 -40.20 -2.97
CA ALA A 190 8.91 -39.42 -2.37
C ALA A 190 9.50 -38.40 -3.36
N LYS A 191 9.78 -38.83 -4.60
CA LYS A 191 10.25 -37.90 -5.67
C LYS A 191 9.26 -36.78 -5.92
N GLN A 192 7.94 -37.02 -5.86
CA GLN A 192 6.92 -36.01 -6.02
C GLN A 192 6.92 -35.03 -4.84
N TYR A 193 7.02 -35.51 -3.61
CA TYR A 193 7.14 -34.62 -2.43
C TYR A 193 8.41 -33.78 -2.47
N LYS A 194 9.56 -34.36 -2.84
CA LYS A 194 10.81 -33.63 -3.05
C LYS A 194 10.66 -32.51 -4.11
N LYS A 195 9.97 -32.81 -5.22
CA LYS A 195 9.68 -31.81 -6.24
C LYS A 195 8.80 -30.67 -5.72
N SER A 196 7.77 -30.99 -4.92
CA SER A 196 6.88 -30.00 -4.30
C SER A 196 7.65 -29.10 -3.30
N PHE A 197 8.48 -29.70 -2.45
CA PHE A 197 9.37 -28.99 -1.54
C PHE A 197 10.31 -28.03 -2.28
N THR A 198 11.01 -28.53 -3.31
CA THR A 198 11.92 -27.70 -4.13
C THR A 198 11.18 -26.58 -4.84
N SER A 199 9.98 -26.84 -5.36
CA SER A 199 9.14 -25.83 -6.02
C SER A 199 8.70 -24.72 -5.04
N LEU A 200 8.24 -25.12 -3.84
CA LEU A 200 7.83 -24.19 -2.79
C LEU A 200 9.01 -23.35 -2.31
N ASN A 201 10.19 -23.96 -2.14
CA ASN A 201 11.42 -23.27 -1.72
C ASN A 201 12.18 -22.59 -2.89
N SER A 202 11.57 -22.51 -4.06
CA SER A 202 12.19 -21.85 -5.23
C SER A 202 12.34 -20.34 -5.04
N ALA A 203 13.33 -19.76 -5.71
CA ALA A 203 13.54 -18.28 -5.72
C ALA A 203 12.29 -17.53 -6.16
N SER A 204 11.49 -18.08 -7.11
CA SER A 204 10.26 -17.43 -7.58
C SER A 204 9.14 -17.45 -6.52
N SER A 205 9.02 -18.53 -5.74
CA SER A 205 8.06 -18.62 -4.62
C SER A 205 8.41 -17.64 -3.51
N ARG A 206 9.70 -17.60 -3.14
CA ARG A 206 10.21 -16.62 -2.16
C ARG A 206 10.01 -15.18 -2.61
N ALA A 207 10.31 -14.87 -3.87
CA ALA A 207 10.07 -13.54 -4.43
C ALA A 207 8.59 -13.16 -4.45
N SER A 208 7.69 -14.11 -4.73
CA SER A 208 6.24 -13.85 -4.66
C SER A 208 5.78 -13.52 -3.24
N ARG A 209 6.25 -14.27 -2.23
CA ARG A 209 5.98 -14.02 -0.82
C ARG A 209 6.52 -12.64 -0.38
N ASN A 210 7.77 -12.35 -0.71
CA ASN A 210 8.36 -11.05 -0.39
C ASN A 210 7.56 -9.90 -1.02
N ARG A 211 7.07 -10.04 -2.25
CA ARG A 211 6.21 -9.03 -2.87
C ARG A 211 4.95 -8.77 -2.07
N THR A 212 4.30 -9.80 -1.52
CA THR A 212 3.13 -9.63 -0.65
C THR A 212 3.49 -8.84 0.62
N VAL A 213 4.63 -9.17 1.25
CA VAL A 213 5.13 -8.41 2.41
C VAL A 213 5.37 -6.95 2.05
N TRP A 214 6.08 -6.68 0.95
CA TRP A 214 6.34 -5.31 0.49
C TRP A 214 5.08 -4.51 0.19
N GLN A 215 4.03 -5.15 -0.35
CA GLN A 215 2.74 -4.48 -0.53
C GLN A 215 2.13 -4.02 0.81
N VAL A 216 2.24 -4.83 1.85
CA VAL A 216 1.77 -4.46 3.19
C VAL A 216 2.64 -3.37 3.79
N VAL A 217 3.97 -3.44 3.64
CA VAL A 217 4.91 -2.40 4.09
C VAL A 217 4.60 -1.07 3.42
N LYS A 218 4.44 -1.05 2.10
CA LYS A 218 4.03 0.17 1.37
C LYS A 218 2.70 0.74 1.88
N THR A 219 1.73 -0.12 2.18
CA THR A 219 0.47 0.32 2.78
C THR A 219 0.70 0.94 4.17
N ALA A 220 1.59 0.36 4.98
CA ALA A 220 1.95 0.90 6.30
C ALA A 220 2.65 2.26 6.19
N GLN A 221 3.56 2.43 5.22
CA GLN A 221 4.23 3.70 4.95
C GLN A 221 3.25 4.80 4.55
N ILE A 222 2.33 4.52 3.63
CA ILE A 222 1.27 5.46 3.23
C ILE A 222 0.36 5.80 4.42
N GLN A 223 -0.03 4.79 5.20
CA GLN A 223 -0.88 5.01 6.38
C GLN A 223 -0.17 5.81 7.46
N TRP A 224 1.13 5.58 7.69
CA TRP A 224 1.95 6.36 8.59
C TRP A 224 2.00 7.84 8.16
N GLY A 225 2.27 8.09 6.87
CA GLY A 225 2.25 9.45 6.32
C GLY A 225 0.89 10.14 6.48
N THR A 226 -0.22 9.42 6.21
CA THR A 226 -1.58 9.93 6.42
C THR A 226 -1.83 10.29 7.90
N CYS A 227 -1.36 9.46 8.84
CA CYS A 227 -1.48 9.75 10.26
C CYS A 227 -0.72 11.03 10.63
N ARG A 228 0.47 11.23 10.11
CA ARG A 228 1.28 12.41 10.36
C ARG A 228 0.62 13.68 9.83
N GLN A 229 0.14 13.66 8.58
CA GLN A 229 -0.61 14.78 7.99
C GLN A 229 -1.85 15.14 8.82
N LEU A 230 -2.61 14.16 9.29
CA LEU A 230 -3.78 14.41 10.13
C LEU A 230 -3.41 14.99 11.50
N GLN A 231 -2.24 14.67 12.07
CA GLN A 231 -1.75 15.29 13.29
C GLN A 231 -1.45 16.78 13.08
N ASP A 232 -0.81 17.13 11.96
CA ASP A 232 -0.54 18.52 11.61
C ASP A 232 -1.83 19.30 11.35
N GLU A 233 -2.82 18.68 10.70
CA GLU A 233 -4.15 19.28 10.52
C GLU A 233 -4.87 19.51 11.86
N VAL A 234 -4.75 18.62 12.83
CA VAL A 234 -5.29 18.80 14.20
C VAL A 234 -4.63 20.00 14.87
N GLU A 235 -3.30 20.13 14.78
CA GLU A 235 -2.58 21.27 15.35
C GLU A 235 -3.05 22.60 14.71
N ALA A 236 -3.16 22.66 13.39
CA ALA A 236 -3.64 23.83 12.66
C ALA A 236 -5.11 24.17 13.00
N ALA A 237 -5.99 23.16 13.11
CA ALA A 237 -7.39 23.32 13.49
C ALA A 237 -7.52 23.82 14.93
N ALA A 238 -6.68 23.33 15.86
CA ALA A 238 -6.65 23.81 17.24
C ALA A 238 -6.28 25.30 17.31
N LYS A 239 -5.27 25.74 16.55
CA LYS A 239 -4.89 27.16 16.48
C LYS A 239 -5.97 28.04 15.83
N THR A 240 -6.67 27.48 14.85
CA THR A 240 -7.82 28.15 14.23
C THR A 240 -8.96 28.34 15.23
N ALA A 241 -9.28 27.33 16.03
CA ALA A 241 -10.30 27.43 17.09
C ALA A 241 -9.88 28.44 18.17
N GLU A 242 -8.59 28.45 18.58
CA GLU A 242 -8.05 29.45 19.52
C GLU A 242 -8.17 30.87 18.97
N ASN A 243 -7.92 31.07 17.67
CA ASN A 243 -8.09 32.39 17.03
C ASN A 243 -9.56 32.86 17.07
N TYR A 244 -10.53 31.99 16.74
CA TYR A 244 -11.95 32.34 16.84
C TYR A 244 -12.40 32.58 18.27
N GLN A 245 -11.87 31.87 19.26
CA GLN A 245 -12.12 32.16 20.65
C GLN A 245 -11.63 33.57 21.03
N ALA A 246 -10.42 33.94 20.64
CA ALA A 246 -9.89 35.29 20.88
C ALA A 246 -10.73 36.38 20.19
N GLN A 247 -11.36 36.06 19.04
CA GLN A 247 -12.28 36.99 18.37
C GLN A 247 -13.60 37.12 19.14
N VAL A 248 -14.15 36.05 19.68
CA VAL A 248 -15.35 36.09 20.56
C VAL A 248 -15.05 36.94 21.78
N ASP A 249 -13.97 36.68 22.51
CA ASP A 249 -13.56 37.42 23.72
C ASP A 249 -13.38 38.94 23.41
N ARG A 250 -12.93 39.26 22.21
CA ARG A 250 -12.83 40.64 21.77
C ARG A 250 -14.21 41.25 21.51
N LYS A 251 -15.11 40.54 20.82
CA LYS A 251 -16.46 40.97 20.50
C LYS A 251 -17.30 41.17 21.74
N GLU A 252 -17.15 40.32 22.76
CA GLU A 252 -17.80 40.51 24.08
C GLU A 252 -17.39 41.84 24.75
N ARG A 253 -16.10 42.16 24.73
CA ARG A 253 -15.60 43.42 25.25
C ARG A 253 -16.09 44.64 24.44
N GLU A 254 -16.09 44.52 23.09
CA GLU A 254 -16.63 45.55 22.19
C GLU A 254 -18.13 45.79 22.40
N LEU A 255 -18.92 44.72 22.65
CA LEU A 255 -20.35 44.82 22.95
C LEU A 255 -20.58 45.50 24.29
N ALA A 256 -19.84 45.11 25.35
CA ALA A 256 -19.91 45.76 26.66
C ALA A 256 -19.54 47.28 26.59
N ALA A 257 -18.70 47.66 25.66
CA ALA A 257 -18.34 49.07 25.38
C ALA A 257 -19.30 49.78 24.41
N GLY A 258 -20.33 49.10 23.89
CA GLY A 258 -21.26 49.64 22.90
C GLY A 258 -20.65 49.85 21.52
N LEU A 259 -19.53 49.19 21.20
CA LEU A 259 -18.76 49.36 19.95
C LEU A 259 -19.09 48.31 18.86
N CYS A 260 -19.92 47.31 19.18
CA CYS A 260 -20.41 46.35 18.21
C CYS A 260 -21.85 45.91 18.54
N THR A 261 -22.50 45.24 17.61
CA THR A 261 -23.85 44.71 17.75
C THR A 261 -23.87 43.28 18.33
N GLU A 262 -25.00 42.88 18.93
CA GLU A 262 -25.22 41.51 19.36
C GLU A 262 -25.13 40.53 18.20
N THR A 263 -25.54 40.93 17.01
CA THR A 263 -25.40 40.15 15.75
C THR A 263 -23.92 39.87 15.41
N ASP A 264 -23.02 40.82 15.66
CA ASP A 264 -21.59 40.64 15.45
C ASP A 264 -20.99 39.58 16.40
N LEU A 265 -21.44 39.61 17.67
CA LEU A 265 -21.05 38.62 18.66
C LEU A 265 -21.58 37.22 18.31
N LEU A 266 -22.86 37.10 17.94
CA LEU A 266 -23.44 35.84 17.48
C LEU A 266 -22.73 35.27 16.26
N GLN A 267 -22.32 36.11 15.33
CA GLN A 267 -21.53 35.67 14.17
C GLN A 267 -20.15 35.15 14.58
N ALA A 268 -19.48 35.80 15.53
CA ALA A 268 -18.19 35.33 16.06
C ALA A 268 -18.34 33.99 16.78
N GLN A 269 -19.38 33.84 17.60
CA GLN A 269 -19.70 32.58 18.30
C GLN A 269 -20.02 31.44 17.32
N LYS A 270 -20.76 31.72 16.24
CA LYS A 270 -21.03 30.75 15.17
C LYS A 270 -19.72 30.29 14.49
N ASN A 271 -18.79 31.21 14.22
CA ASN A 271 -17.51 30.87 13.62
C ASN A 271 -16.66 29.99 14.56
N LEU A 272 -16.65 30.31 15.86
CA LEU A 272 -15.99 29.49 16.88
C LEU A 272 -16.57 28.08 16.94
N LEU A 273 -17.89 27.95 16.98
CA LEU A 273 -18.55 26.62 17.02
C LEU A 273 -18.21 25.80 15.76
N SER A 274 -18.18 26.44 14.59
CA SER A 274 -17.77 25.79 13.36
C SER A 274 -16.32 25.31 13.41
N ALA A 275 -15.40 26.12 13.93
CA ALA A 275 -13.99 25.75 14.09
C ALA A 275 -13.80 24.61 15.12
N GLN A 276 -14.53 24.64 16.24
CA GLN A 276 -14.51 23.56 17.25
C GLN A 276 -15.05 22.24 16.66
N THR A 277 -16.12 22.31 15.87
CA THR A 277 -16.66 21.13 15.17
C THR A 277 -15.65 20.55 14.18
N ALA A 278 -14.95 21.42 13.44
CA ALA A 278 -13.89 21.00 12.52
C ALA A 278 -12.74 20.34 13.28
N LEU A 279 -12.26 20.95 14.36
CA LEU A 279 -11.21 20.38 15.22
C LEU A 279 -11.59 19.00 15.76
N GLN A 280 -12.82 18.83 16.26
CA GLN A 280 -13.29 17.53 16.76
C GLN A 280 -13.29 16.49 15.62
N SER A 281 -13.83 16.85 14.45
CA SER A 281 -13.86 15.95 13.29
C SER A 281 -12.47 15.52 12.85
N THR A 282 -11.52 16.45 12.76
CA THR A 282 -10.12 16.14 12.37
C THR A 282 -9.42 15.29 13.43
N THR A 283 -9.67 15.58 14.72
CA THR A 283 -9.14 14.77 15.84
C THR A 283 -9.66 13.34 15.79
N ASP A 284 -10.95 13.16 15.51
CA ASP A 284 -11.55 11.82 15.38
C ASP A 284 -10.98 11.06 14.17
N GLN A 285 -10.72 11.74 13.06
CA GLN A 285 -10.07 11.16 11.89
C GLN A 285 -8.63 10.75 12.20
N ALA A 286 -7.83 11.59 12.84
CA ALA A 286 -6.48 11.29 13.25
C ALA A 286 -6.43 10.07 14.20
N ASN A 287 -7.28 10.03 15.20
CA ASN A 287 -7.37 8.90 16.12
C ASN A 287 -7.80 7.61 15.42
N LYS A 288 -8.70 7.69 14.44
CA LYS A 288 -9.09 6.53 13.63
C LYS A 288 -7.93 6.04 12.78
N ALA A 289 -7.21 6.93 12.12
CA ALA A 289 -6.05 6.59 11.30
C ALA A 289 -4.94 5.93 12.14
N LEU A 290 -4.63 6.47 13.32
CA LEU A 290 -3.66 5.88 14.24
C LEU A 290 -4.06 4.48 14.69
N ARG A 291 -5.34 4.26 15.02
CA ARG A 291 -5.84 2.91 15.35
C ARG A 291 -5.71 1.93 14.17
N GLN A 292 -5.99 2.39 12.95
CA GLN A 292 -5.82 1.57 11.75
C GLN A 292 -4.35 1.19 11.52
N LEU A 293 -3.44 2.14 11.70
CA LEU A 293 -2.00 1.87 11.63
C LEU A 293 -1.56 0.88 12.73
N ALA A 294 -2.01 1.07 13.98
CA ALA A 294 -1.71 0.14 15.07
C ALA A 294 -2.17 -1.29 14.77
N ILE A 295 -3.36 -1.46 14.19
CA ILE A 295 -3.86 -2.77 13.76
C ILE A 295 -2.98 -3.35 12.65
N LEU A 296 -2.61 -2.55 11.66
CA LEU A 296 -1.77 -2.96 10.53
C LEU A 296 -0.39 -3.45 11.00
N LEU A 297 0.15 -2.81 12.05
CA LEU A 297 1.45 -3.15 12.66
C LEU A 297 1.36 -4.25 13.73
N GLY A 298 0.15 -4.80 14.00
CA GLY A 298 -0.05 -5.79 15.04
C GLY A 298 0.02 -5.27 16.48
N LYS A 299 0.02 -3.95 16.66
CA LYS A 299 0.00 -3.26 17.97
C LYS A 299 -1.41 -2.86 18.42
N SER A 300 -2.42 -3.66 18.08
CA SER A 300 -3.81 -3.39 18.44
C SER A 300 -4.00 -3.28 19.95
N GLY A 301 -4.69 -2.22 20.40
CA GLY A 301 -4.91 -1.95 21.84
C GLY A 301 -3.82 -1.11 22.50
N THR A 302 -2.74 -0.78 21.82
CA THR A 302 -1.69 0.11 22.32
C THR A 302 -1.90 1.52 21.75
N SER A 303 -1.72 2.55 22.59
CA SER A 303 -1.63 3.93 22.10
C SER A 303 -0.27 4.11 21.45
N ILE A 304 -0.27 4.42 20.15
CA ILE A 304 0.96 4.66 19.38
C ILE A 304 1.16 6.15 19.14
N THR A 305 2.41 6.58 19.11
CA THR A 305 2.87 7.90 18.69
C THR A 305 3.78 7.74 17.48
N LEU A 306 3.83 8.75 16.62
CA LEU A 306 4.66 8.72 15.43
C LEU A 306 6.00 9.43 15.71
N GLY A 307 7.07 8.83 15.25
CA GLY A 307 8.40 9.44 15.22
C GLY A 307 8.55 10.48 14.11
N GLU A 308 9.80 10.87 13.86
CA GLU A 308 10.12 11.78 12.75
C GLU A 308 10.27 11.02 11.44
N ILE A 309 10.03 11.72 10.32
CA ILE A 309 10.28 11.16 9.00
C ILE A 309 11.76 11.32 8.62
N PRO A 310 12.43 10.28 8.14
CA PRO A 310 13.77 10.44 7.61
C PRO A 310 13.70 11.20 6.27
N ALA A 311 14.24 12.44 6.25
CA ALA A 311 14.32 13.22 5.01
C ALA A 311 15.18 12.50 3.98
N VAL A 312 14.74 12.51 2.72
CA VAL A 312 15.57 12.01 1.61
C VAL A 312 16.75 12.92 1.41
N SER A 313 17.95 12.39 1.57
CA SER A 313 19.19 13.15 1.47
C SER A 313 19.55 13.46 0.02
N ALA A 314 20.32 14.53 -0.18
CA ALA A 314 20.85 14.85 -1.51
C ALA A 314 21.77 13.76 -2.08
N THR A 315 22.42 12.97 -1.19
CA THR A 315 23.26 11.82 -1.59
C THR A 315 22.43 10.65 -2.10
N GLU A 316 21.26 10.37 -1.49
CA GLU A 316 20.33 9.36 -1.96
C GLU A 316 19.80 9.74 -3.35
N LEU A 317 19.34 10.98 -3.54
CA LEU A 317 18.88 11.46 -4.84
C LEU A 317 19.98 11.44 -5.92
N ALA A 318 21.22 11.77 -5.55
CA ALA A 318 22.36 11.75 -6.48
C ALA A 318 22.84 10.32 -6.83
N SER A 319 22.50 9.31 -6.02
CA SER A 319 22.84 7.91 -6.28
C SER A 319 21.95 7.26 -7.35
N MET A 320 20.80 7.84 -7.64
CA MET A 320 19.87 7.36 -8.65
C MET A 320 20.48 7.43 -10.05
N ASN A 321 20.43 6.32 -10.79
CA ASN A 321 20.97 6.23 -12.14
C ASN A 321 19.92 5.62 -13.08
N LEU A 322 19.20 6.47 -13.78
CA LEU A 322 18.06 6.09 -14.61
C LEU A 322 18.39 4.97 -15.62
N ASP A 323 19.56 4.99 -16.26
CA ASP A 323 19.91 3.97 -17.26
C ASP A 323 20.20 2.60 -16.61
N ALA A 324 20.91 2.59 -15.47
CA ALA A 324 21.13 1.38 -14.69
C ALA A 324 19.82 0.83 -14.12
N ASP A 325 18.98 1.72 -13.62
CA ASP A 325 17.72 1.38 -12.95
C ASP A 325 16.66 0.87 -13.94
N ARG A 326 16.62 1.40 -15.17
CA ARG A 326 15.82 0.83 -16.28
C ARG A 326 16.23 -0.63 -16.55
N ALA A 327 17.54 -0.88 -16.67
CA ALA A 327 18.03 -2.24 -16.90
C ALA A 327 17.68 -3.18 -15.74
N ALA A 328 17.81 -2.71 -14.50
CA ALA A 328 17.44 -3.45 -13.30
C ALA A 328 15.93 -3.72 -13.25
N ALA A 329 15.08 -2.73 -13.56
CA ALA A 329 13.64 -2.87 -13.62
C ALA A 329 13.19 -3.92 -14.64
N VAL A 330 13.78 -3.94 -15.83
CA VAL A 330 13.52 -4.97 -16.86
C VAL A 330 13.90 -6.36 -16.35
N ILE A 331 15.06 -6.50 -15.68
CA ILE A 331 15.51 -7.78 -15.12
C ILE A 331 14.62 -8.22 -13.95
N ALA A 332 14.21 -7.28 -13.08
CA ALA A 332 13.39 -7.56 -11.91
C ALA A 332 11.94 -7.88 -12.27
N SER A 333 11.42 -7.30 -13.36
CA SER A 333 10.00 -7.37 -13.76
C SER A 333 9.49 -8.80 -13.84
N SER A 334 8.36 -9.04 -13.15
CA SER A 334 7.68 -10.34 -13.20
C SER A 334 6.98 -10.60 -14.52
N SER A 335 6.49 -9.56 -15.20
CA SER A 335 5.88 -9.66 -16.53
C SER A 335 6.89 -10.05 -17.57
N VAL A 336 8.09 -9.45 -17.58
CA VAL A 336 9.21 -9.83 -18.46
C VAL A 336 9.63 -11.28 -18.19
N LYS A 337 9.82 -11.66 -16.94
CA LYS A 337 10.15 -13.05 -16.55
C LYS A 337 9.09 -14.04 -17.01
N SER A 338 7.81 -13.69 -16.89
CA SER A 338 6.69 -14.53 -17.35
C SER A 338 6.68 -14.66 -18.88
N ALA A 339 6.79 -13.54 -19.61
CA ALA A 339 6.84 -13.53 -21.06
C ALA A 339 8.03 -14.35 -21.60
N ARG A 340 9.21 -14.21 -21.00
CA ARG A 340 10.41 -14.97 -21.37
C ARG A 340 10.31 -16.47 -21.08
N ARG A 341 9.52 -16.90 -20.09
CA ARG A 341 9.29 -18.31 -19.73
C ARG A 341 8.15 -18.96 -20.52
N SER A 342 7.30 -18.17 -21.17
CA SER A 342 6.19 -18.72 -21.96
C SER A 342 6.73 -19.60 -23.09
N SER A 343 6.09 -20.76 -23.34
CA SER A 343 6.42 -21.64 -24.45
C SER A 343 5.65 -21.22 -25.70
N ALA A 344 6.27 -21.31 -26.88
CA ALA A 344 5.63 -20.98 -28.15
C ALA A 344 5.99 -22.03 -29.20
N THR A 345 4.97 -22.66 -29.80
CA THR A 345 5.11 -23.66 -30.81
C THR A 345 4.60 -23.08 -32.14
N GLY A 346 5.47 -23.10 -33.19
CA GLY A 346 5.17 -22.51 -34.50
C GLY A 346 5.61 -21.04 -34.62
N ASP A 347 5.78 -20.57 -35.87
CA ASP A 347 6.37 -19.25 -36.15
C ASP A 347 5.49 -18.08 -35.75
N ALA A 348 4.17 -18.18 -35.88
CA ALA A 348 3.24 -17.15 -35.44
C ALA A 348 3.27 -16.98 -33.94
N ALA A 349 3.29 -18.08 -33.19
CA ALA A 349 3.36 -18.06 -31.71
C ALA A 349 4.73 -17.51 -31.23
N ARG A 350 5.82 -17.83 -31.93
CA ARG A 350 7.15 -17.26 -31.60
C ARG A 350 7.20 -15.75 -31.82
N LYS A 351 6.61 -15.25 -32.92
CA LYS A 351 6.51 -13.81 -33.20
C LYS A 351 5.69 -13.10 -32.13
N LEU A 352 4.51 -13.66 -31.74
CA LEU A 352 3.68 -13.10 -30.70
C LEU A 352 4.41 -13.06 -29.35
N ARG A 353 5.11 -14.16 -28.99
CA ARG A 353 5.93 -14.19 -27.78
C ARG A 353 7.02 -13.11 -27.80
N HIS A 354 7.69 -12.90 -28.91
CA HIS A 354 8.70 -11.84 -29.04
C HIS A 354 8.10 -10.47 -28.80
N GLN A 355 6.95 -10.17 -29.42
CA GLN A 355 6.21 -8.92 -29.17
C GLN A 355 5.81 -8.76 -27.71
N GLN A 356 5.31 -9.80 -27.04
CA GLN A 356 4.96 -9.77 -25.61
C GLN A 356 6.18 -9.51 -24.72
N ILE A 357 7.36 -10.00 -25.10
CA ILE A 357 8.61 -9.71 -24.39
C ILE A 357 8.98 -8.24 -24.56
N GLU A 358 8.98 -7.73 -25.79
CA GLU A 358 9.28 -6.32 -26.09
C GLU A 358 8.31 -5.36 -25.40
N GLU A 359 7.01 -5.66 -25.41
CA GLU A 359 5.98 -4.88 -24.70
C GLU A 359 6.24 -4.88 -23.19
N ALA A 360 6.54 -6.04 -22.59
CA ALA A 360 6.82 -6.15 -21.17
C ALA A 360 8.11 -5.41 -20.77
N GLU A 361 9.15 -5.47 -21.61
CA GLU A 361 10.41 -4.75 -21.40
C GLU A 361 10.23 -3.24 -21.52
N SER A 362 9.49 -2.79 -22.53
CA SER A 362 9.13 -1.39 -22.72
C SER A 362 8.29 -0.85 -21.57
N ALA A 363 7.30 -1.63 -21.09
CA ALA A 363 6.48 -1.25 -19.96
C ALA A 363 7.29 -1.15 -18.65
N ALA A 364 8.22 -2.08 -18.42
CA ALA A 364 9.10 -2.04 -17.25
C ALA A 364 10.04 -0.82 -17.28
N SER A 365 10.61 -0.51 -18.45
CA SER A 365 11.45 0.67 -18.65
C SER A 365 10.67 1.98 -18.47
N ALA A 366 9.45 2.08 -19.05
CA ALA A 366 8.60 3.25 -18.91
C ALA A 366 8.16 3.48 -17.45
N SER A 367 7.92 2.40 -16.70
CA SER A 367 7.60 2.51 -15.27
C SER A 367 8.77 3.10 -14.46
N ALA A 368 10.00 2.72 -14.76
CA ALA A 368 11.19 3.31 -14.13
C ALA A 368 11.34 4.79 -14.48
N ASP A 369 11.07 5.16 -15.74
CA ASP A 369 11.10 6.56 -16.18
C ASP A 369 10.06 7.41 -15.46
N GLU A 370 8.84 6.90 -15.31
CA GLU A 370 7.75 7.57 -14.62
C GLU A 370 8.08 7.80 -13.14
N GLN A 371 8.58 6.78 -12.46
CA GLN A 371 8.97 6.88 -11.05
C GLN A 371 10.14 7.86 -10.84
N TYR A 372 11.14 7.82 -11.71
CA TYR A 372 12.25 8.77 -11.68
C TYR A 372 11.77 10.23 -11.88
N ALA A 373 10.90 10.45 -12.86
CA ALA A 373 10.32 11.77 -13.13
C ALA A 373 9.44 12.25 -11.96
N GLU A 374 8.69 11.36 -11.32
CA GLU A 374 7.89 11.65 -10.13
C GLU A 374 8.78 12.09 -8.96
N ILE A 375 9.86 11.37 -8.67
CA ILE A 375 10.82 11.73 -7.61
C ILE A 375 11.45 13.09 -7.89
N ALA A 376 11.86 13.36 -9.13
CA ALA A 376 12.41 14.64 -9.52
C ALA A 376 11.39 15.79 -9.32
N ALA A 377 10.12 15.58 -9.67
CA ALA A 377 9.06 16.57 -9.45
C ALA A 377 8.79 16.79 -7.96
N LEU A 378 8.70 15.72 -7.16
CA LEU A 378 8.49 15.81 -5.71
C LEU A 378 9.68 16.45 -4.98
N SER A 379 10.90 16.26 -5.48
CA SER A 379 12.09 16.95 -4.95
C SER A 379 11.99 18.46 -5.14
N LEU A 380 11.53 18.93 -6.32
CA LEU A 380 11.30 20.35 -6.57
C LEU A 380 10.14 20.90 -5.72
N GLU A 381 9.09 20.13 -5.51
CA GLU A 381 7.96 20.50 -4.65
C GLU A 381 8.42 20.65 -3.19
N ARG A 382 9.23 19.70 -2.68
CA ARG A 382 9.83 19.80 -1.35
C ARG A 382 10.70 21.04 -1.21
N ASP A 383 11.53 21.36 -2.21
CA ASP A 383 12.40 22.53 -2.17
C ASP A 383 11.58 23.83 -2.17
N ALA A 384 10.49 23.89 -2.93
CA ALA A 384 9.55 25.01 -2.92
C ALA A 384 8.83 25.15 -1.57
N ALA A 385 8.36 24.05 -0.97
CA ALA A 385 7.74 24.03 0.34
C ALA A 385 8.73 24.45 1.44
N GLN A 386 9.98 24.02 1.37
CA GLN A 386 11.05 24.42 2.28
C GLN A 386 11.30 25.94 2.22
N ALA A 387 11.36 26.52 1.03
CA ALA A 387 11.52 27.97 0.87
C ALA A 387 10.31 28.74 1.41
N ALA A 388 9.09 28.22 1.19
CA ALA A 388 7.86 28.81 1.73
C ALA A 388 7.82 28.76 3.26
N TYR A 389 8.20 27.63 3.85
CA TYR A 389 8.32 27.46 5.29
C TYR A 389 9.32 28.44 5.90
N GLN A 390 10.53 28.57 5.34
CA GLN A 390 11.54 29.52 5.82
C GLN A 390 11.07 30.97 5.76
N SER A 391 10.29 31.34 4.72
CA SER A 391 9.68 32.67 4.61
C SER A 391 8.60 32.87 5.69
N ALA A 392 7.77 31.87 5.91
CA ALA A 392 6.72 31.90 6.93
C ALA A 392 7.30 31.98 8.36
N GLU A 393 8.38 31.25 8.64
CA GLU A 393 9.11 31.27 9.90
C GLU A 393 9.64 32.69 10.24
N LYS A 394 10.29 33.34 9.26
CA LYS A 394 10.75 34.75 9.42
C LYS A 394 9.60 35.71 9.67
N THR A 395 8.49 35.54 8.93
CA THR A 395 7.28 36.36 9.08
C THR A 395 6.63 36.16 10.44
N TYR A 396 6.56 34.90 10.90
CA TYR A 396 6.03 34.57 12.21
C TYR A 396 6.90 35.14 13.34
N GLY A 397 8.24 35.01 13.23
CA GLY A 397 9.17 35.66 14.19
C GLY A 397 8.97 37.17 14.30
N ALA A 398 8.80 37.85 13.17
CA ALA A 398 8.46 39.27 13.17
C ALA A 398 7.08 39.57 13.80
N THR A 399 6.10 38.72 13.57
CA THR A 399 4.74 38.80 14.15
C THR A 399 4.80 38.61 15.65
N GLN A 400 5.61 37.68 16.15
CA GLN A 400 5.82 37.43 17.58
C GLN A 400 6.40 38.66 18.30
N ILE A 401 7.43 39.30 17.71
CA ILE A 401 8.04 40.52 18.25
C ILE A 401 7.01 41.66 18.32
N LYS A 402 6.20 41.85 17.24
CA LYS A 402 5.13 42.86 17.20
C LYS A 402 4.06 42.61 18.26
N TYR A 403 3.71 41.36 18.52
CA TYR A 403 2.76 41.00 19.56
C TYR A 403 3.32 41.27 20.96
N GLN A 404 4.58 40.89 21.23
CA GLN A 404 5.25 41.15 22.50
C GLN A 404 5.38 42.65 22.80
N SER A 405 5.59 43.47 21.75
CA SER A 405 5.66 44.95 21.87
C SER A 405 4.25 45.62 21.96
N GLY A 406 3.17 44.84 21.88
CA GLY A 406 1.80 45.35 21.86
C GLY A 406 1.40 46.05 20.56
N ALA A 407 2.19 45.94 19.49
CA ALA A 407 1.91 46.55 18.20
C ALA A 407 0.78 45.88 17.41
N ILE A 408 0.49 44.61 17.73
CA ILE A 408 -0.62 43.83 17.16
C ILE A 408 -1.42 43.14 18.26
N ASN A 409 -2.67 42.82 17.95
CA ASN A 409 -3.55 42.12 18.87
C ASN A 409 -3.36 40.58 18.81
N LYS A 410 -3.92 39.87 19.79
CA LYS A 410 -3.83 38.40 19.89
C LYS A 410 -4.39 37.69 18.65
N ALA A 411 -5.49 38.15 18.07
CA ALA A 411 -6.08 37.51 16.89
C ALA A 411 -5.15 37.58 15.66
N THR A 412 -4.49 38.71 15.45
CA THR A 412 -3.50 38.86 14.37
C THR A 412 -2.26 37.99 14.61
N TYR A 413 -1.83 37.87 15.87
CA TYR A 413 -0.74 36.95 16.24
C TYR A 413 -1.09 35.49 15.92
N LEU A 414 -2.26 35.02 16.39
CA LEU A 414 -2.73 33.66 16.15
C LEU A 414 -2.96 33.33 14.66
N GLN A 415 -3.37 34.34 13.87
CA GLN A 415 -3.45 34.19 12.41
C GLN A 415 -2.08 33.99 11.78
N GLY A 416 -1.07 34.72 12.25
CA GLY A 416 0.33 34.53 11.82
C GLY A 416 0.87 33.15 12.21
N GLU A 417 0.57 32.67 13.41
CA GLU A 417 0.92 31.34 13.89
C GLU A 417 0.26 30.25 13.05
N ALA A 418 -1.04 30.36 12.79
CA ALA A 418 -1.76 29.40 11.95
C ALA A 418 -1.17 29.31 10.53
N SER A 419 -0.80 30.48 9.94
CA SER A 419 -0.15 30.49 8.62
C SER A 419 1.24 29.84 8.62
N TYR A 420 2.01 30.02 9.69
CA TYR A 420 3.30 29.35 9.88
C TYR A 420 3.12 27.84 10.01
N LEU A 421 2.19 27.37 10.85
CA LEU A 421 1.90 25.93 11.02
C LEU A 421 1.41 25.28 9.74
N GLN A 422 0.59 26.01 8.94
CA GLN A 422 0.17 25.53 7.63
C GLN A 422 1.38 25.29 6.70
N LYS A 423 2.35 26.21 6.67
CA LYS A 423 3.55 26.05 5.83
C LYS A 423 4.47 24.96 6.35
N LYS A 424 4.51 24.73 7.66
CA LYS A 424 5.19 23.58 8.26
C LYS A 424 4.57 22.26 7.80
N ALA A 425 3.25 22.14 7.88
CA ALA A 425 2.50 20.97 7.44
C ALA A 425 2.65 20.69 5.93
N GLU A 426 2.66 21.75 5.11
CA GLU A 426 2.92 21.64 3.65
C GLU A 426 4.32 21.07 3.38
N LEU A 427 5.34 21.49 4.13
CA LEU A 427 6.70 20.95 4.03
C LEU A 427 6.75 19.48 4.45
N GLU A 428 6.22 19.13 5.61
CA GLU A 428 6.17 17.75 6.10
C GLU A 428 5.43 16.84 5.11
N THR A 429 4.34 17.32 4.51
CA THR A 429 3.61 16.59 3.46
C THR A 429 4.47 16.34 2.22
N ALA A 430 5.25 17.34 1.79
CA ALA A 430 6.14 17.19 0.65
C ALA A 430 7.30 16.22 0.95
N GLU A 431 7.85 16.24 2.17
CA GLU A 431 8.88 15.30 2.62
C GLU A 431 8.36 13.86 2.69
N ILE A 432 7.15 13.65 3.21
CA ILE A 432 6.47 12.35 3.24
C ILE A 432 6.27 11.81 1.83
N SER A 433 5.79 12.66 0.92
CA SER A 433 5.53 12.28 -0.46
C SER A 433 6.82 11.89 -1.19
N LEU A 434 7.87 12.67 -1.03
CA LEU A 434 9.18 12.39 -1.61
C LEU A 434 9.78 11.09 -1.04
N ARG A 435 9.74 10.88 0.28
CA ARG A 435 10.25 9.66 0.91
C ARG A 435 9.48 8.42 0.44
N THR A 436 8.16 8.50 0.41
CA THR A 436 7.31 7.37 -0.04
C THR A 436 7.56 7.02 -1.52
N ALA A 437 7.77 8.03 -2.38
CA ALA A 437 8.09 7.81 -3.78
C ALA A 437 9.49 7.20 -3.94
N TYR A 438 10.47 7.68 -3.18
CA TYR A 438 11.83 7.16 -3.19
C TYR A 438 11.88 5.69 -2.74
N ASP A 439 11.23 5.35 -1.62
CA ASP A 439 11.16 3.97 -1.12
C ASP A 439 10.38 3.02 -2.07
N ALA A 440 9.51 3.56 -2.91
CA ALA A 440 8.81 2.78 -3.92
C ALA A 440 9.64 2.53 -5.17
N TYR A 441 10.67 3.36 -5.39
CA TYR A 441 11.61 3.25 -6.50
C TYR A 441 12.73 2.23 -6.20
N GLU A 442 13.28 2.20 -4.97
CA GLU A 442 14.27 1.19 -4.53
C GLU A 442 13.67 -0.24 -4.50
#